data_f237f4336506a0d7191da655c713009e
#
_entry.id   f237f4336506a0d7191da655c713009e
#
_cell.length_a   1.000
_cell.length_b   1.000
_cell.length_c   1.000
_cell.angle_alpha   90.00
_cell.angle_beta   90.00
_cell.angle_gamma   90.00
#
_symmetry.space_group_name_H-M   'P 1'
#
loop_
_entity.id
_entity.type
_entity.pdbx_description
1 polymer ?
#
loop_
_entity_poly.entity_id
_entity_poly.type
_entity_poly.pdbx_seq_one_letter_code
_entity_poly.pdbx_strand_id
1 'polypeptide(L)'
;MSDENQTDISAQAVDLLHKAYGQLKEQINKVIVGQDDVIEQLLIALFSRGHVLLEGAPGLAKTVMVSTLARSLSMNFSRIQFTPDLMPADITGTDILQENRTTGQREFRFIQGPLFHNVVLADEINRTPPKTQAALLEAMQEHQVTVGQTIHKLSSPFFVLATQNPIEQEGTYSLPEAQQD
;
A
#
# COMPACT_ATOMS: atom_id res chain seq x y z
N MET A 1 1.15 21.54 36.85
CA MET A 1 2.28 20.60 36.52
C MET A 1 1.96 19.60 35.38
N SER A 2 0.69 19.40 35.01
CA SER A 2 0.31 18.46 33.91
C SER A 2 0.37 19.07 32.50
N ASP A 3 0.09 20.35 32.34
CA ASP A 3 0.01 21.00 31.02
C ASP A 3 1.39 21.32 30.40
N GLU A 4 2.38 21.69 31.21
CA GLU A 4 3.73 21.98 30.74
C GLU A 4 4.42 20.72 30.24
N ASN A 5 4.21 19.58 30.90
CA ASN A 5 4.79 18.30 30.47
C ASN A 5 4.17 17.77 29.16
N GLN A 6 2.88 18.03 28.92
CA GLN A 6 2.19 17.65 27.70
C GLN A 6 2.61 18.53 26.50
N THR A 7 2.87 19.82 26.75
CA THR A 7 3.35 20.76 25.72
C THR A 7 4.79 20.44 25.29
N ASP A 8 5.64 20.04 26.23
CA ASP A 8 7.05 19.68 25.95
C ASP A 8 7.15 18.36 25.17
N ILE A 9 6.33 17.35 25.49
CA ILE A 9 6.26 16.09 24.75
C ILE A 9 5.76 16.33 23.33
N SER A 10 4.78 17.23 23.12
CA SER A 10 4.29 17.56 21.78
C SER A 10 5.32 18.28 20.93
N ALA A 11 6.09 19.22 21.52
CA ALA A 11 7.17 19.93 20.83
C ALA A 11 8.30 18.96 20.39
N GLN A 12 8.72 18.07 21.27
CA GLN A 12 9.73 17.04 20.95
C GLN A 12 9.26 16.08 19.86
N ALA A 13 7.98 15.69 19.86
CA ALA A 13 7.41 14.83 18.82
C ALA A 13 7.39 15.53 17.45
N VAL A 14 7.07 16.82 17.41
CA VAL A 14 7.10 17.64 16.19
C VAL A 14 8.52 17.75 15.64
N ASP A 15 9.51 17.99 16.49
CA ASP A 15 10.91 18.06 16.09
C ASP A 15 11.44 16.74 15.54
N LEU A 16 11.07 15.61 16.16
CA LEU A 16 11.41 14.28 15.66
C LEU A 16 10.78 14.01 14.30
N LEU A 17 9.50 14.35 14.14
CA LEU A 17 8.78 14.21 12.87
C LEU A 17 9.44 15.06 11.77
N HIS A 18 9.79 16.29 12.08
CA HIS A 18 10.46 17.20 11.13
C HIS A 18 11.82 16.68 10.67
N LYS A 19 12.61 16.15 11.60
CA LYS A 19 13.90 15.50 11.30
C LYS A 19 13.73 14.26 10.45
N ALA A 20 12.78 13.37 10.79
CA ALA A 20 12.49 12.16 10.04
C ALA A 20 12.02 12.48 8.60
N TYR A 21 11.13 13.45 8.46
CA TYR A 21 10.68 13.96 7.16
C TYR A 21 11.85 14.47 6.30
N GLY A 22 12.70 15.33 6.86
CA GLY A 22 13.86 15.88 6.14
C GLY A 22 14.83 14.77 5.69
N GLN A 23 15.13 13.81 6.56
CA GLN A 23 16.00 12.68 6.24
C GLN A 23 15.42 11.78 5.13
N LEU A 24 14.11 11.48 5.18
CA LEU A 24 13.43 10.70 4.15
C LEU A 24 13.44 11.42 2.80
N LYS A 25 13.09 12.71 2.79
CA LYS A 25 13.11 13.53 1.57
C LYS A 25 14.51 13.55 0.95
N GLU A 26 15.55 13.72 1.76
CA GLU A 26 16.94 13.69 1.28
C GLU A 26 17.32 12.32 0.69
N GLN A 27 16.95 11.21 1.33
CA GLN A 27 17.24 9.88 0.80
C GLN A 27 16.50 9.58 -0.51
N ILE A 28 15.25 9.98 -0.63
CA ILE A 28 14.46 9.80 -1.84
C ILE A 28 15.04 10.67 -2.97
N ASN A 29 15.42 11.91 -2.71
CA ASN A 29 15.97 12.83 -3.69
C ASN A 29 17.35 12.40 -4.24
N LYS A 30 18.06 11.50 -3.58
CA LYS A 30 19.28 10.87 -4.14
C LYS A 30 18.99 9.97 -5.35
N VAL A 31 17.75 9.48 -5.45
CA VAL A 31 17.35 8.54 -6.51
C VAL A 31 16.36 9.18 -7.47
N ILE A 32 15.46 10.02 -6.95
CA ILE A 32 14.39 10.66 -7.71
C ILE A 32 14.72 12.16 -7.84
N VAL A 33 14.78 12.64 -9.06
CA VAL A 33 15.09 14.05 -9.37
C VAL A 33 13.88 14.70 -10.02
N GLY A 34 13.53 15.92 -9.56
CA GLY A 34 12.52 16.77 -10.20
C GLY A 34 11.07 16.43 -9.92
N GLN A 35 10.77 15.69 -8.84
CA GLN A 35 9.40 15.35 -8.40
C GLN A 35 9.16 15.71 -6.92
N ASP A 36 9.71 16.81 -6.48
CA ASP A 36 9.65 17.24 -5.07
C ASP A 36 8.24 17.35 -4.53
N ASP A 37 7.30 17.89 -5.31
CA ASP A 37 5.89 18.04 -4.91
C ASP A 37 5.19 16.68 -4.70
N VAL A 38 5.47 15.71 -5.58
CA VAL A 38 4.91 14.36 -5.47
C VAL A 38 5.49 13.64 -4.24
N ILE A 39 6.79 13.76 -4.02
CA ILE A 39 7.46 13.18 -2.85
C ILE A 39 6.89 13.78 -1.56
N GLU A 40 6.65 15.09 -1.54
CA GLU A 40 6.07 15.77 -0.39
C GLU A 40 4.66 15.24 -0.07
N GLN A 41 3.79 15.13 -1.07
CA GLN A 41 2.45 14.58 -0.91
C GLN A 41 2.46 13.12 -0.44
N LEU A 42 3.38 12.30 -0.98
CA LEU A 42 3.56 10.92 -0.53
C LEU A 42 3.96 10.83 0.95
N LEU A 43 4.88 11.67 1.39
CA LEU A 43 5.32 11.69 2.78
C LEU A 43 4.20 12.20 3.71
N ILE A 44 3.44 13.21 3.30
CA ILE A 44 2.27 13.69 4.04
C ILE A 44 1.26 12.55 4.21
N ALA A 45 0.89 11.87 3.14
CA ALA A 45 -0.05 10.76 3.20
C ALA A 45 0.45 9.61 4.09
N LEU A 46 1.72 9.25 3.98
CA LEU A 46 2.33 8.22 4.81
C LEU A 46 2.28 8.57 6.31
N PHE A 47 2.68 9.79 6.68
CA PHE A 47 2.67 10.24 8.08
C PHE A 47 1.26 10.43 8.63
N SER A 48 0.29 10.72 7.77
CA SER A 48 -1.13 10.82 8.12
C SER A 48 -1.82 9.44 8.15
N ARG A 49 -1.09 8.35 7.89
CA ARG A 49 -1.64 6.98 7.75
C ARG A 49 -2.72 6.86 6.67
N GLY A 50 -2.66 7.72 5.66
CA GLY A 50 -3.53 7.66 4.49
C GLY A 50 -2.95 6.79 3.39
N HIS A 51 -3.64 6.77 2.26
CA HIS A 51 -3.21 6.13 1.02
C HIS A 51 -3.15 7.18 -0.09
N VAL A 52 -2.59 6.84 -1.25
CA VAL A 52 -2.41 7.80 -2.35
C VAL A 52 -2.94 7.23 -3.65
N LEU A 53 -3.71 8.01 -4.38
CA LEU A 53 -4.05 7.76 -5.77
C LEU A 53 -3.27 8.72 -6.66
N LEU A 54 -2.43 8.19 -7.55
CA LEU A 54 -1.72 8.95 -8.57
C LEU A 54 -2.41 8.80 -9.92
N GLU A 55 -2.96 9.89 -10.41
CA GLU A 55 -3.46 9.99 -11.77
C GLU A 55 -2.38 10.55 -12.69
N GLY A 56 -2.18 9.95 -13.85
CA GLY A 56 -1.22 10.47 -14.83
C GLY A 56 -0.64 9.42 -15.77
N ALA A 57 0.10 9.91 -16.77
CA ALA A 57 0.67 9.10 -17.83
C ALA A 57 1.62 8.01 -17.28
N PRO A 58 1.70 6.84 -17.94
CA PRO A 58 2.66 5.79 -17.60
C PRO A 58 4.10 6.30 -17.76
N GLY A 59 5.03 5.80 -16.93
CA GLY A 59 6.46 6.07 -17.10
C GLY A 59 7.09 7.08 -16.14
N LEU A 60 6.36 7.62 -15.15
CA LEU A 60 6.89 8.63 -14.20
C LEU A 60 7.72 8.03 -13.05
N ALA A 61 8.48 6.98 -13.29
CA ALA A 61 9.35 6.34 -12.28
C ALA A 61 8.61 5.95 -10.97
N LYS A 62 7.27 5.78 -11.01
CA LYS A 62 6.41 5.49 -9.85
C LYS A 62 6.93 4.31 -9.04
N THR A 63 7.26 3.20 -9.72
CA THR A 63 7.80 1.99 -9.06
C THR A 63 9.11 2.28 -8.34
N VAL A 64 10.02 3.04 -8.96
CA VAL A 64 11.32 3.39 -8.35
C VAL A 64 11.10 4.27 -7.13
N MET A 65 10.20 5.24 -7.21
CA MET A 65 9.87 6.16 -6.12
C MET A 65 9.31 5.41 -4.91
N VAL A 66 8.27 4.57 -5.12
CA VAL A 66 7.63 3.83 -4.03
C VAL A 66 8.56 2.78 -3.43
N SER A 67 9.33 2.07 -4.26
CA SER A 67 10.30 1.10 -3.75
C SER A 67 11.47 1.75 -3.02
N THR A 68 11.84 2.97 -3.40
CA THR A 68 12.86 3.77 -2.69
C THR A 68 12.33 4.23 -1.34
N LEU A 69 11.09 4.72 -1.30
CA LEU A 69 10.40 5.08 -0.05
C LEU A 69 10.37 3.89 0.92
N ALA A 70 9.90 2.73 0.46
CA ALA A 70 9.84 1.52 1.28
C ALA A 70 11.21 1.12 1.83
N ARG A 71 12.25 1.13 0.99
CA ARG A 71 13.63 0.82 1.41
C ARG A 71 14.18 1.82 2.42
N SER A 72 13.91 3.11 2.23
CA SER A 72 14.34 4.15 3.17
C SER A 72 13.72 4.01 4.55
N LEU A 73 12.57 3.34 4.65
CA LEU A 73 11.84 3.07 5.88
C LEU A 73 12.05 1.63 6.40
N SER A 74 12.90 0.84 5.75
CA SER A 74 13.08 -0.59 6.07
C SER A 74 11.78 -1.39 6.03
N MET A 75 10.86 -1.01 5.14
CA MET A 75 9.55 -1.65 4.95
C MET A 75 9.58 -2.64 3.78
N ASN A 76 8.77 -3.69 3.89
CA ASN A 76 8.56 -4.62 2.81
C ASN A 76 7.71 -3.98 1.72
N PHE A 77 8.08 -4.21 0.45
CA PHE A 77 7.45 -3.66 -0.73
C PHE A 77 6.91 -4.75 -1.66
N SER A 78 5.70 -4.54 -2.20
CA SER A 78 5.18 -5.31 -3.32
C SER A 78 4.60 -4.40 -4.40
N ARG A 79 4.62 -4.89 -5.65
CA ARG A 79 3.92 -4.28 -6.77
C ARG A 79 2.87 -5.25 -7.29
N ILE A 80 1.67 -4.75 -7.47
CA ILE A 80 0.55 -5.47 -8.07
C ILE A 80 0.19 -4.74 -9.36
N GLN A 81 0.31 -5.41 -10.50
CA GLN A 81 -0.20 -4.90 -11.77
C GLN A 81 -1.65 -5.35 -11.90
N PHE A 82 -2.57 -4.41 -11.90
CA PHE A 82 -3.99 -4.69 -12.05
C PHE A 82 -4.31 -4.94 -13.52
N THR A 83 -4.86 -6.12 -13.80
CA THR A 83 -5.24 -6.59 -15.14
C THR A 83 -6.69 -7.06 -15.15
N PRO A 84 -7.36 -7.16 -16.31
CA PRO A 84 -8.75 -7.59 -16.38
C PRO A 84 -9.02 -8.99 -15.83
N ASP A 85 -8.03 -9.85 -15.80
CA ASP A 85 -8.08 -11.23 -15.32
C ASP A 85 -7.62 -11.40 -13.86
N LEU A 86 -7.14 -10.34 -13.21
CA LEU A 86 -6.68 -10.39 -11.83
C LEU A 86 -7.83 -10.70 -10.86
N MET A 87 -7.67 -11.76 -10.09
CA MET A 87 -8.65 -12.22 -9.11
C MET A 87 -8.32 -11.69 -7.70
N PRO A 88 -9.33 -11.55 -6.81
CA PRO A 88 -9.10 -11.18 -5.41
C PRO A 88 -8.06 -12.07 -4.70
N ALA A 89 -8.08 -13.38 -4.94
CA ALA A 89 -7.15 -14.33 -4.35
C ALA A 89 -5.68 -14.09 -4.73
N ASP A 90 -5.43 -13.47 -5.92
CA ASP A 90 -4.08 -13.14 -6.37
C ASP A 90 -3.45 -12.03 -5.51
N ILE A 91 -4.28 -11.16 -4.93
CA ILE A 91 -3.82 -10.05 -4.10
C ILE A 91 -3.94 -10.33 -2.60
N THR A 92 -5.01 -11.03 -2.16
CA THR A 92 -5.24 -11.36 -0.74
C THR A 92 -4.49 -12.61 -0.30
N GLY A 93 -4.20 -13.52 -1.22
CA GLY A 93 -3.72 -14.86 -0.91
C GLY A 93 -4.84 -15.89 -0.91
N THR A 94 -4.48 -17.15 -0.66
CA THR A 94 -5.39 -18.28 -0.75
C THR A 94 -5.03 -19.38 0.21
N ASP A 95 -6.03 -20.17 0.61
CA ASP A 95 -5.83 -21.40 1.35
C ASP A 95 -5.50 -22.55 0.39
N ILE A 96 -4.37 -23.21 0.63
CA ILE A 96 -3.99 -24.43 -0.09
C ILE A 96 -4.12 -25.65 0.82
N LEU A 97 -4.59 -26.76 0.26
CA LEU A 97 -4.58 -28.04 0.95
C LEU A 97 -3.19 -28.68 0.84
N GLN A 98 -2.48 -28.75 1.95
CA GLN A 98 -1.14 -29.34 2.01
C GLN A 98 -1.18 -30.66 2.75
N GLU A 99 -0.58 -31.70 2.17
CA GLU A 99 -0.41 -32.99 2.83
C GLU A 99 0.91 -32.97 3.62
N ASN A 100 0.82 -33.24 4.92
CA ASN A 100 1.98 -33.42 5.76
C ASN A 100 2.62 -34.78 5.43
N ARG A 101 3.79 -34.76 4.81
CA ARG A 101 4.49 -35.95 4.35
C ARG A 101 4.86 -36.94 5.47
N THR A 102 4.91 -36.45 6.71
CA THR A 102 5.27 -37.29 7.87
C THR A 102 4.07 -37.97 8.50
N THR A 103 2.91 -37.30 8.53
CA THR A 103 1.70 -37.81 9.19
C THR A 103 0.63 -38.28 8.21
N GLY A 104 0.72 -37.97 6.91
CA GLY A 104 -0.31 -38.20 5.90
C GLY A 104 -1.59 -37.39 6.09
N GLN A 105 -1.60 -36.45 7.04
CA GLN A 105 -2.77 -35.61 7.29
C GLN A 105 -2.79 -34.43 6.30
N ARG A 106 -3.99 -34.06 5.88
CA ARG A 106 -4.22 -32.89 5.03
C ARG A 106 -4.63 -31.72 5.89
N GLU A 107 -3.91 -30.60 5.76
CA GLU A 107 -4.16 -29.37 6.48
C GLU A 107 -4.29 -28.22 5.51
N PHE A 108 -5.21 -27.29 5.79
CA PHE A 108 -5.27 -26.03 5.06
C PHE A 108 -4.13 -25.12 5.53
N ARG A 109 -3.38 -24.59 4.57
CA ARG A 109 -2.33 -23.62 4.82
C ARG A 109 -2.62 -22.34 4.03
N PHE A 110 -2.72 -21.24 4.73
CA PHE A 110 -2.85 -19.93 4.11
C PHE A 110 -1.52 -19.48 3.49
N ILE A 111 -1.55 -19.12 2.22
CA ILE A 111 -0.45 -18.48 1.50
C ILE A 111 -0.79 -17.01 1.33
N GLN A 112 -0.02 -16.16 1.98
CA GLN A 112 -0.20 -14.71 1.93
C GLN A 112 0.01 -14.16 0.52
N GLY A 113 -0.90 -13.28 0.12
CA GLY A 113 -0.77 -12.50 -1.12
C GLY A 113 0.09 -11.23 -0.94
N PRO A 114 0.28 -10.46 -2.03
CA PRO A 114 1.08 -9.25 -2.01
C PRO A 114 0.56 -8.13 -1.09
N LEU A 115 -0.72 -8.14 -0.69
CA LEU A 115 -1.27 -7.18 0.28
C LEU A 115 -0.68 -7.30 1.68
N PHE A 116 0.02 -8.39 2.00
CA PHE A 116 0.69 -8.57 3.31
C PHE A 116 2.02 -7.82 3.44
N HIS A 117 2.38 -7.01 2.43
CA HIS A 117 3.53 -6.11 2.52
C HIS A 117 3.12 -4.76 3.13
N ASN A 118 4.10 -4.06 3.71
CA ASN A 118 3.86 -2.75 4.32
C ASN A 118 3.55 -1.67 3.30
N VAL A 119 4.24 -1.70 2.16
CA VAL A 119 4.08 -0.74 1.08
C VAL A 119 3.68 -1.48 -0.19
N VAL A 120 2.53 -1.14 -0.73
CA VAL A 120 1.96 -1.76 -1.93
C VAL A 120 1.79 -0.71 -3.01
N LEU A 121 2.40 -0.95 -4.17
CA LEU A 121 2.10 -0.23 -5.40
C LEU A 121 1.01 -0.99 -6.17
N ALA A 122 -0.20 -0.45 -6.18
CA ALA A 122 -1.33 -0.96 -6.94
C ALA A 122 -1.40 -0.23 -8.29
N ASP A 123 -0.81 -0.84 -9.33
CA ASP A 123 -0.61 -0.19 -10.63
C ASP A 123 -1.80 -0.46 -11.56
N GLU A 124 -2.38 0.63 -12.12
CA GLU A 124 -3.52 0.61 -13.04
C GLU A 124 -4.79 -0.02 -12.45
N ILE A 125 -5.19 0.41 -11.23
CA ILE A 125 -6.30 -0.20 -10.47
C ILE A 125 -7.65 -0.19 -11.22
N ASN A 126 -7.84 0.74 -12.15
CA ASN A 126 -9.05 0.85 -12.97
C ASN A 126 -9.15 -0.23 -14.07
N ARG A 127 -8.13 -1.06 -14.29
CA ARG A 127 -8.16 -2.14 -15.30
C ARG A 127 -8.73 -3.46 -14.79
N THR A 128 -8.98 -3.58 -13.50
CA THR A 128 -9.47 -4.83 -12.89
C THR A 128 -10.95 -4.75 -12.53
N PRO A 129 -11.67 -5.90 -12.51
CA PRO A 129 -13.08 -5.93 -12.13
C PRO A 129 -13.33 -5.40 -10.71
N PRO A 130 -14.52 -4.84 -10.44
CA PRO A 130 -14.88 -4.24 -9.15
C PRO A 130 -14.69 -5.17 -7.94
N LYS A 131 -14.81 -6.48 -8.13
CA LYS A 131 -14.60 -7.47 -7.05
C LYS A 131 -13.17 -7.47 -6.51
N THR A 132 -12.18 -7.33 -7.38
CA THR A 132 -10.77 -7.26 -6.97
C THR A 132 -10.43 -5.88 -6.41
N GLN A 133 -11.03 -4.81 -6.95
CA GLN A 133 -10.93 -3.48 -6.36
C GLN A 133 -11.49 -3.44 -4.94
N ALA A 134 -12.64 -4.10 -4.68
CA ALA A 134 -13.25 -4.20 -3.36
C ALA A 134 -12.34 -4.89 -2.33
N ALA A 135 -11.58 -5.91 -2.73
CA ALA A 135 -10.62 -6.57 -1.85
C ALA A 135 -9.44 -5.65 -1.45
N LEU A 136 -8.98 -4.79 -2.38
CA LEU A 136 -7.99 -3.75 -2.06
C LEU A 136 -8.57 -2.70 -1.11
N LEU A 137 -9.83 -2.28 -1.34
CA LEU A 137 -10.52 -1.31 -0.49
C LEU A 137 -10.71 -1.82 0.94
N GLU A 138 -11.10 -3.08 1.13
CA GLU A 138 -11.17 -3.72 2.45
C GLU A 138 -9.81 -3.63 3.16
N ALA A 139 -8.73 -3.97 2.45
CA ALA A 139 -7.37 -3.90 3.00
C ALA A 139 -6.98 -2.49 3.43
N MET A 140 -7.36 -1.47 2.66
CA MET A 140 -7.06 -0.06 2.94
C MET A 140 -7.85 0.47 4.15
N GLN A 141 -9.15 0.15 4.22
CA GLN A 141 -10.05 0.69 5.24
C GLN A 141 -9.94 -0.06 6.57
N GLU A 142 -9.90 -1.41 6.50
CA GLU A 142 -10.01 -2.26 7.68
C GLU A 142 -8.66 -2.81 8.16
N HIS A 143 -7.57 -2.57 7.41
CA HIS A 143 -6.24 -3.14 7.66
C HIS A 143 -6.26 -4.67 7.82
N GLN A 144 -7.12 -5.33 7.05
CA GLN A 144 -7.28 -6.78 7.04
C GLN A 144 -7.74 -7.26 5.66
N VAL A 145 -7.67 -8.56 5.44
CA VAL A 145 -8.26 -9.23 4.27
C VAL A 145 -9.08 -10.42 4.74
N THR A 146 -10.20 -10.67 4.07
CA THR A 146 -11.06 -11.82 4.33
C THR A 146 -10.85 -12.90 3.27
N VAL A 147 -10.42 -14.10 3.68
CA VAL A 147 -10.25 -15.25 2.80
C VAL A 147 -11.12 -16.39 3.32
N GLY A 148 -12.11 -16.77 2.51
CA GLY A 148 -13.14 -17.74 2.95
C GLY A 148 -13.94 -17.20 4.14
N GLN A 149 -13.77 -17.80 5.31
CA GLN A 149 -14.40 -17.38 6.57
C GLN A 149 -13.37 -16.82 7.58
N THR A 150 -12.13 -16.68 7.17
CA THR A 150 -11.03 -16.27 8.05
C THR A 150 -10.60 -14.84 7.75
N ILE A 151 -10.47 -14.04 8.81
CA ILE A 151 -9.94 -12.69 8.76
C ILE A 151 -8.46 -12.73 9.06
N HIS A 152 -7.66 -12.15 8.16
CA HIS A 152 -6.21 -12.04 8.31
C HIS A 152 -5.83 -10.55 8.43
N LYS A 153 -5.25 -10.17 9.56
CA LYS A 153 -4.79 -8.79 9.80
C LYS A 153 -3.52 -8.50 9.00
N LEU A 154 -3.45 -7.29 8.46
CA LEU A 154 -2.26 -6.78 7.77
C LEU A 154 -1.27 -6.19 8.76
N SER A 155 0.00 -6.15 8.36
CA SER A 155 1.06 -5.53 9.16
C SER A 155 0.93 -4.00 9.18
N SER A 156 1.20 -3.39 10.33
CA SER A 156 1.27 -1.94 10.42
C SER A 156 2.74 -1.48 10.39
N PRO A 157 3.06 -0.36 9.72
CA PRO A 157 2.18 0.45 8.90
C PRO A 157 1.81 -0.24 7.57
N PHE A 158 0.64 0.08 7.05
CA PHE A 158 0.18 -0.37 5.74
C PHE A 158 -0.10 0.84 4.86
N PHE A 159 0.59 0.94 3.73
CA PHE A 159 0.51 2.07 2.82
C PHE A 159 0.32 1.60 1.39
N VAL A 160 -0.73 2.08 0.75
CA VAL A 160 -1.03 1.80 -0.66
C VAL A 160 -0.82 3.06 -1.47
N LEU A 161 -0.04 2.93 -2.55
CA LEU A 161 -0.01 3.88 -3.62
C LEU A 161 -0.66 3.23 -4.84
N ALA A 162 -1.84 3.72 -5.19
CA ALA A 162 -2.57 3.29 -6.35
C ALA A 162 -2.27 4.20 -7.55
N THR A 163 -2.28 3.65 -8.75
CA THR A 163 -2.17 4.44 -9.98
C THR A 163 -3.38 4.22 -10.87
N GLN A 164 -3.76 5.27 -11.57
CA GLN A 164 -4.79 5.24 -12.59
C GLN A 164 -4.28 5.92 -13.86
N ASN A 165 -4.55 5.31 -15.01
CA ASN A 165 -4.29 5.95 -16.29
C ASN A 165 -5.61 6.52 -16.84
N PRO A 166 -5.80 7.85 -16.86
CA PRO A 166 -7.04 8.46 -17.31
C PRO A 166 -7.23 8.42 -18.83
N ILE A 167 -6.17 8.12 -19.60
CA ILE A 167 -6.21 8.18 -21.08
C ILE A 167 -6.78 6.89 -21.68
N GLU A 168 -6.63 5.76 -21.01
CA GLU A 168 -7.15 4.47 -21.49
C GLU A 168 -8.60 4.29 -21.02
N GLN A 169 -9.57 4.59 -21.90
CA GLN A 169 -11.00 4.40 -21.61
C GLN A 169 -11.52 3.00 -21.97
N GLU A 170 -10.85 2.30 -22.89
CA GLU A 170 -11.24 0.94 -23.27
C GLU A 170 -10.76 -0.10 -22.25
N GLY A 171 -11.70 -0.92 -21.74
CA GLY A 171 -11.40 -2.00 -20.79
C GLY A 171 -11.11 -1.53 -19.36
N THR A 172 -11.56 -0.33 -19.00
CA THR A 172 -11.43 0.20 -17.63
C THR A 172 -12.76 0.21 -16.89
N TYR A 173 -12.70 0.09 -15.58
CA TYR A 173 -13.82 0.21 -14.67
C TYR A 173 -13.71 1.51 -13.88
N SER A 174 -14.84 2.17 -13.62
CA SER A 174 -14.85 3.33 -12.72
C SER A 174 -14.45 2.88 -11.31
N LEU A 175 -13.62 3.70 -10.65
CA LEU A 175 -13.33 3.47 -9.24
C LEU A 175 -14.58 3.80 -8.41
N PRO A 176 -14.87 2.99 -7.37
CA PRO A 176 -15.87 3.36 -6.37
C PRO A 176 -15.49 4.69 -5.70
N GLU A 177 -16.51 5.51 -5.35
CA GLU A 177 -16.29 6.80 -4.67
C GLU A 177 -15.41 6.64 -3.42
N ALA A 178 -15.62 5.58 -2.65
CA ALA A 178 -14.82 5.26 -1.47
C ALA A 178 -13.32 4.98 -1.73
N GLN A 179 -12.88 4.89 -2.98
CA GLN A 179 -11.46 4.78 -3.36
C GLN A 179 -10.89 6.12 -3.86
N GLN A 180 -11.73 7.11 -4.05
CA GLN A 180 -11.33 8.43 -4.54
C GLN A 180 -11.16 9.44 -3.39
N ASP A 181 -11.77 9.18 -2.25
CA ASP A 181 -11.65 9.95 -1.01
C ASP A 181 -10.40 9.53 -0.19
#